data_58804ebfa2435cc55c0279c5c428f1a6
#
_entry.id   58804ebfa2435cc55c0279c5c428f1a6
#
_cell.length_a   1.000
_cell.length_b   1.000
_cell.length_c   1.000
_cell.angle_alpha   90.00
_cell.angle_beta   90.00
_cell.angle_gamma   90.00
#
_symmetry.space_group_name_H-M   'P 1'
#
loop_
_entity.id
_entity.type
_entity.pdbx_description
1 polymer ?
#
loop_
_entity_poly.entity_id
_entity_poly.type
_entity_poly.pdbx_seq_one_letter_code
_entity_poly.pdbx_strand_id
1 'polypeptide(L)'
;MPEYRNEKSDIVNKKSKSKIGLIIFNIIEFALICLIVVFVYGTTSINSTKVLYIPKGGTNHIISYLNKNGFELGTVDELVIKSLGHVQSGWIDINQDKLTRMDFIYKLITSKAALKNITLIPGETYYIFLKKLALEFNLSEEKLIELYNQYAYKADGNILAETYSLPLGMREDYMIFYLFS
;
A
#
# COMPACT_ATOMS: atom_id res chain seq x y z
N MET A 1 -55.06 -38.43 34.38
CA MET A 1 -54.68 -38.08 32.95
C MET A 1 -53.84 -36.80 32.81
N PRO A 2 -53.18 -36.23 33.77
CA PRO A 2 -52.27 -35.08 33.51
C PRO A 2 -50.79 -35.48 33.20
N GLU A 3 -50.37 -36.66 33.57
CA GLU A 3 -48.94 -37.08 33.49
C GLU A 3 -48.47 -37.37 32.04
N TYR A 4 -49.34 -37.87 31.20
CA TYR A 4 -49.03 -38.23 29.80
C TYR A 4 -48.81 -37.00 28.88
N ARG A 5 -49.29 -35.83 29.30
CA ARG A 5 -49.19 -34.57 28.55
C ARG A 5 -47.83 -33.88 28.76
N ASN A 6 -47.24 -34.05 29.94
CA ASN A 6 -45.93 -33.48 30.27
C ASN A 6 -44.77 -34.22 29.55
N GLU A 7 -44.84 -35.54 29.50
CA GLU A 7 -43.79 -36.36 28.90
C GLU A 7 -43.60 -36.11 27.39
N LYS A 8 -44.73 -35.88 26.64
CA LYS A 8 -44.67 -35.51 25.24
C LYS A 8 -44.05 -34.11 24.99
N SER A 9 -44.35 -33.15 25.85
CA SER A 9 -43.80 -31.80 25.77
C SER A 9 -42.31 -31.78 26.05
N ASP A 10 -41.85 -32.58 26.99
CA ASP A 10 -40.42 -32.71 27.37
C ASP A 10 -39.61 -33.40 26.27
N ILE A 11 -40.17 -34.43 25.64
CA ILE A 11 -39.52 -35.13 24.52
C ILE A 11 -39.41 -34.22 23.29
N VAL A 12 -40.44 -33.44 22.98
CA VAL A 12 -40.42 -32.48 21.85
C VAL A 12 -39.43 -31.34 22.11
N ASN A 13 -39.39 -30.84 23.34
CA ASN A 13 -38.46 -29.77 23.75
C ASN A 13 -36.99 -30.24 23.74
N LYS A 14 -36.73 -31.48 24.20
CA LYS A 14 -35.41 -32.10 24.18
C LYS A 14 -34.92 -32.37 22.75
N LYS A 15 -35.82 -32.77 21.82
CA LYS A 15 -35.52 -33.01 20.42
C LYS A 15 -35.29 -31.71 19.65
N SER A 16 -35.96 -30.61 20.01
CA SER A 16 -35.75 -29.27 19.45
C SER A 16 -34.42 -28.69 19.92
N LYS A 17 -34.07 -28.79 21.20
CA LYS A 17 -32.78 -28.32 21.74
C LYS A 17 -31.60 -29.07 21.13
N SER A 18 -31.74 -30.38 20.86
CA SER A 18 -30.71 -31.19 20.17
C SER A 18 -30.47 -30.72 18.72
N LYS A 19 -31.55 -30.39 17.98
CA LYS A 19 -31.42 -29.88 16.60
C LYS A 19 -30.78 -28.48 16.55
N ILE A 20 -31.14 -27.61 17.48
CA ILE A 20 -30.52 -26.27 17.60
C ILE A 20 -29.02 -26.40 17.92
N GLY A 21 -28.65 -27.31 18.83
CA GLY A 21 -27.25 -27.57 19.16
C GLY A 21 -26.43 -28.06 17.95
N LEU A 22 -27.00 -28.93 17.12
CA LEU A 22 -26.37 -29.38 15.86
C LEU A 22 -26.20 -28.24 14.85
N ILE A 23 -27.19 -27.37 14.71
CA ILE A 23 -27.10 -26.20 13.80
C ILE A 23 -25.99 -25.25 14.27
N ILE A 24 -25.94 -24.95 15.55
CA ILE A 24 -24.89 -24.09 16.14
C ILE A 24 -23.52 -24.72 15.93
N PHE A 25 -23.36 -26.01 16.15
CA PHE A 25 -22.11 -26.72 15.93
C PHE A 25 -21.65 -26.62 14.48
N ASN A 26 -22.53 -26.88 13.50
CA ASN A 26 -22.20 -26.76 12.09
C ASN A 26 -21.84 -25.32 11.68
N ILE A 27 -22.48 -24.31 12.26
CA ILE A 27 -22.14 -22.89 12.02
C ILE A 27 -20.72 -22.59 12.55
N ILE A 28 -20.40 -23.09 13.76
CA ILE A 28 -19.07 -22.89 14.34
C ILE A 28 -17.99 -23.61 13.50
N GLU A 29 -18.26 -24.84 13.09
CA GLU A 29 -17.36 -25.61 12.22
C GLU A 29 -17.12 -24.90 10.88
N PHE A 30 -18.18 -24.43 10.23
CA PHE A 30 -18.09 -23.66 9.00
C PHE A 30 -17.30 -22.36 9.19
N ALA A 31 -17.54 -21.62 10.25
CA ALA A 31 -16.81 -20.41 10.58
C ALA A 31 -15.31 -20.69 10.81
N LEU A 32 -14.98 -21.80 11.47
CA LEU A 32 -13.60 -22.21 11.69
C LEU A 32 -12.88 -22.59 10.39
N ILE A 33 -13.57 -23.30 9.50
CA ILE A 33 -13.04 -23.63 8.17
C ILE A 33 -12.79 -22.33 7.37
N CYS A 34 -13.73 -21.40 7.36
CA CYS A 34 -13.56 -20.10 6.69
C CYS A 34 -12.37 -19.33 7.27
N LEU A 35 -12.18 -19.34 8.58
CA LEU A 35 -11.05 -18.69 9.23
C LEU A 35 -9.72 -19.30 8.81
N ILE A 36 -9.64 -20.63 8.75
CA ILE A 36 -8.44 -21.34 8.29
C ILE A 36 -8.13 -20.99 6.83
N VAL A 37 -9.14 -20.95 5.95
CA VAL A 37 -8.96 -20.60 4.54
C VAL A 37 -8.44 -19.18 4.39
N VAL A 38 -9.00 -18.21 5.12
CA VAL A 38 -8.55 -16.81 5.12
C VAL A 38 -7.13 -16.70 5.66
N PHE A 39 -6.79 -17.44 6.72
CA PHE A 39 -5.45 -17.46 7.28
C PHE A 39 -4.43 -18.02 6.28
N VAL A 40 -4.71 -19.17 5.68
CA VAL A 40 -3.84 -19.79 4.65
C VAL A 40 -3.66 -18.86 3.45
N TYR A 41 -4.76 -18.26 2.96
CA TYR A 41 -4.71 -17.28 1.87
C TYR A 41 -3.86 -16.06 2.21
N GLY A 42 -4.03 -15.50 3.42
CA GLY A 42 -3.29 -14.32 3.89
C GLY A 42 -1.79 -14.57 4.08
N THR A 43 -1.38 -15.81 4.38
CA THR A 43 0.03 -16.20 4.55
C THR A 43 0.73 -16.58 3.25
N THR A 44 0.05 -16.65 2.11
CA THR A 44 0.70 -16.89 0.81
C THR A 44 1.73 -15.81 0.52
N SER A 45 2.88 -16.21 -0.04
CA SER A 45 3.96 -15.27 -0.35
C SER A 45 3.67 -14.49 -1.62
N ILE A 46 3.95 -13.19 -1.58
CA ILE A 46 3.99 -12.32 -2.77
C ILE A 46 5.42 -11.81 -2.94
N ASN A 47 5.94 -11.90 -4.16
CA ASN A 47 7.18 -11.22 -4.52
C ASN A 47 6.86 -9.76 -4.79
N SER A 48 7.64 -8.87 -4.22
CA SER A 48 7.49 -7.43 -4.36
C SER A 48 8.82 -6.78 -4.75
N THR A 49 8.78 -5.49 -4.96
CA THR A 49 9.97 -4.64 -5.10
C THR A 49 10.07 -3.74 -3.88
N LYS A 50 11.28 -3.34 -3.51
CA LYS A 50 11.49 -2.45 -2.34
C LYS A 50 10.70 -1.15 -2.48
N VAL A 51 10.61 -0.64 -3.71
CA VAL A 51 9.84 0.57 -4.04
C VAL A 51 8.84 0.22 -5.12
N LEU A 52 7.59 0.62 -4.94
CA LEU A 52 6.48 0.31 -5.82
C LEU A 52 5.74 1.58 -6.22
N TYR A 53 5.47 1.72 -7.53
CA TYR A 53 4.64 2.81 -8.02
C TYR A 53 3.17 2.41 -8.03
N ILE A 54 2.32 3.27 -7.46
CA ILE A 54 0.87 3.12 -7.44
C ILE A 54 0.24 4.25 -8.26
N PRO A 55 -0.51 3.94 -9.32
CA PRO A 55 -1.17 4.96 -10.14
C PRO A 55 -2.31 5.62 -9.37
N LYS A 56 -2.66 6.84 -9.78
CA LYS A 56 -3.88 7.51 -9.29
C LYS A 56 -5.11 6.78 -9.82
N GLY A 57 -6.09 6.53 -8.96
CA GLY A 57 -7.35 5.89 -9.35
C GLY A 57 -8.02 5.14 -8.22
N GLY A 58 -9.13 4.48 -8.55
CA GLY A 58 -9.83 3.61 -7.60
C GLY A 58 -9.13 2.27 -7.41
N THR A 59 -9.50 1.54 -6.37
CA THR A 59 -8.90 0.24 -6.01
C THR A 59 -8.85 -0.74 -7.18
N ASN A 60 -9.90 -0.83 -7.99
CA ASN A 60 -9.94 -1.72 -9.16
C ASN A 60 -8.86 -1.37 -10.21
N HIS A 61 -8.65 -0.07 -10.45
CA HIS A 61 -7.61 0.39 -11.37
C HIS A 61 -6.22 0.06 -10.84
N ILE A 62 -5.99 0.27 -9.55
CA ILE A 62 -4.73 -0.05 -8.88
C ILE A 62 -4.44 -1.55 -8.95
N ILE A 63 -5.40 -2.40 -8.63
CA ILE A 63 -5.24 -3.87 -8.72
C ILE A 63 -4.96 -4.31 -10.16
N SER A 64 -5.69 -3.76 -11.13
CA SER A 64 -5.45 -4.06 -12.54
C SER A 64 -4.04 -3.66 -12.99
N TYR A 65 -3.55 -2.51 -12.52
CA TYR A 65 -2.17 -2.06 -12.76
C TYR A 65 -1.14 -2.99 -12.11
N LEU A 66 -1.34 -3.35 -10.84
CA LEU A 66 -0.45 -4.25 -10.11
C LEU A 66 -0.39 -5.64 -10.78
N ASN A 67 -1.53 -6.17 -11.20
CA ASN A 67 -1.58 -7.46 -11.90
C ASN A 67 -0.84 -7.43 -13.24
N LYS A 68 -0.88 -6.32 -13.98
CA LYS A 68 -0.07 -6.12 -15.19
C LYS A 68 1.44 -6.08 -14.91
N ASN A 69 1.82 -5.73 -13.70
CA ASN A 69 3.22 -5.69 -13.25
C ASN A 69 3.65 -6.96 -12.49
N GLY A 70 2.88 -8.05 -12.62
CA GLY A 70 3.26 -9.36 -12.08
C GLY A 70 2.80 -9.67 -10.67
N PHE A 71 1.91 -8.84 -10.08
CA PHE A 71 1.26 -9.14 -8.81
C PHE A 71 -0.03 -9.92 -9.07
N GLU A 72 -0.20 -11.05 -8.40
CA GLU A 72 -1.39 -11.89 -8.54
C GLU A 72 -2.44 -11.55 -7.46
N LEU A 73 -3.09 -10.38 -7.61
CA LEU A 73 -4.14 -9.92 -6.70
C LEU A 73 -5.52 -10.29 -7.24
N GLY A 74 -6.35 -10.90 -6.38
CA GLY A 74 -7.70 -11.35 -6.72
C GLY A 74 -8.80 -10.43 -6.17
N THR A 75 -10.04 -10.87 -6.38
CA THR A 75 -11.24 -10.17 -5.87
C THR A 75 -11.29 -10.12 -4.34
N VAL A 76 -10.72 -11.12 -3.67
CA VAL A 76 -10.63 -11.15 -2.20
C VAL A 76 -9.72 -10.02 -1.73
N ASP A 77 -8.56 -9.82 -2.37
CA ASP A 77 -7.63 -8.72 -2.03
C ASP A 77 -8.28 -7.36 -2.26
N GLU A 78 -9.03 -7.22 -3.33
CA GLU A 78 -9.80 -6.00 -3.62
C GLU A 78 -10.79 -5.67 -2.50
N LEU A 79 -11.52 -6.67 -2.03
CA LEU A 79 -12.50 -6.51 -0.96
C LEU A 79 -11.80 -6.15 0.36
N VAL A 80 -10.68 -6.80 0.67
CA VAL A 80 -9.86 -6.50 1.86
C VAL A 80 -9.32 -5.07 1.79
N ILE A 81 -8.75 -4.65 0.66
CA ILE A 81 -8.23 -3.29 0.48
C ILE A 81 -9.35 -2.26 0.68
N LYS A 82 -10.52 -2.47 0.06
CA LYS A 82 -11.67 -1.57 0.19
C LYS A 82 -12.20 -1.47 1.63
N SER A 83 -12.09 -2.55 2.41
CA SER A 83 -12.54 -2.57 3.81
C SER A 83 -11.54 -1.95 4.77
N LEU A 84 -10.24 -2.05 4.49
CA LEU A 84 -9.18 -1.53 5.35
C LEU A 84 -8.88 -0.05 5.11
N GLY A 85 -9.14 0.49 3.91
CA GLY A 85 -8.92 1.90 3.64
C GLY A 85 -8.57 2.24 2.20
N HIS A 86 -7.88 3.38 2.02
CA HIS A 86 -7.46 3.90 0.72
C HIS A 86 -5.98 3.64 0.49
N VAL A 87 -5.65 3.11 -0.69
CA VAL A 87 -4.27 2.99 -1.16
C VAL A 87 -3.78 4.37 -1.61
N GLN A 88 -2.63 4.78 -1.10
CA GLN A 88 -1.99 6.04 -1.51
C GLN A 88 -1.37 5.89 -2.90
N SER A 89 -1.57 6.88 -3.77
CA SER A 89 -0.95 6.94 -5.09
C SER A 89 0.45 7.55 -5.02
N GLY A 90 1.34 7.10 -5.90
CA GLY A 90 2.73 7.56 -5.99
C GLY A 90 3.72 6.43 -5.72
N TRP A 91 4.98 6.79 -5.54
CA TRP A 91 6.01 5.83 -5.16
C TRP A 91 5.93 5.55 -3.66
N ILE A 92 5.71 4.30 -3.30
CA ILE A 92 5.63 3.84 -1.91
C ILE A 92 6.82 2.93 -1.58
N ASP A 93 7.26 2.99 -0.34
CA ASP A 93 8.34 2.16 0.18
C ASP A 93 7.77 0.90 0.83
N ILE A 94 7.94 -0.24 0.16
CA ILE A 94 7.59 -1.56 0.68
C ILE A 94 8.70 -2.11 1.55
N ASN A 95 9.97 -1.73 1.26
CA ASN A 95 11.18 -2.11 1.98
C ASN A 95 11.44 -3.63 2.12
N GLN A 96 10.76 -4.47 1.32
CA GLN A 96 10.92 -5.93 1.33
C GLN A 96 10.65 -6.50 -0.06
N ASP A 97 11.46 -7.49 -0.45
CA ASP A 97 11.33 -8.15 -1.75
C ASP A 97 10.36 -9.36 -1.69
N LYS A 98 10.07 -9.85 -0.49
CA LYS A 98 9.14 -10.97 -0.26
C LYS A 98 8.34 -10.75 1.01
N LEU A 99 7.02 -10.82 0.88
CA LEU A 99 6.05 -10.58 1.96
C LEU A 99 4.95 -11.63 1.94
N THR A 100 4.21 -11.71 3.06
CA THR A 100 2.91 -12.37 3.03
C THR A 100 1.90 -11.50 2.29
N ARG A 101 0.86 -12.09 1.73
CA ARG A 101 -0.22 -11.37 1.04
C ARG A 101 -0.87 -10.32 1.94
N MET A 102 -1.09 -10.65 3.20
CA MET A 102 -1.70 -9.71 4.15
C MET A 102 -0.76 -8.54 4.48
N ASP A 103 0.54 -8.80 4.68
CA ASP A 103 1.54 -7.74 4.91
C ASP A 103 1.67 -6.83 3.69
N PHE A 104 1.62 -7.40 2.48
CA PHE A 104 1.65 -6.62 1.24
C PHE A 104 0.43 -5.67 1.17
N ILE A 105 -0.78 -6.18 1.38
CA ILE A 105 -2.00 -5.36 1.40
C ILE A 105 -1.92 -4.28 2.50
N TYR A 106 -1.48 -4.65 3.68
CA TYR A 106 -1.32 -3.70 4.78
C TYR A 106 -0.31 -2.60 4.42
N LYS A 107 0.81 -2.95 3.81
CA LYS A 107 1.79 -1.97 3.33
C LYS A 107 1.26 -1.08 2.22
N LEU A 108 0.47 -1.59 1.27
CA LEU A 108 -0.17 -0.77 0.24
C LEU A 108 -1.01 0.37 0.84
N ILE A 109 -1.61 0.15 2.00
CA ILE A 109 -2.49 1.12 2.66
C ILE A 109 -1.72 2.05 3.61
N THR A 110 -0.68 1.54 4.28
CA THR A 110 0.02 2.25 5.37
C THR A 110 1.39 2.79 5.00
N SER A 111 2.00 2.34 3.89
CA SER A 111 3.34 2.78 3.51
C SER A 111 3.38 4.26 3.16
N LYS A 112 4.45 4.90 3.60
CA LYS A 112 4.76 6.28 3.27
C LYS A 112 5.37 6.37 1.87
N ALA A 113 5.39 7.59 1.31
CA ALA A 113 6.11 7.86 0.07
C ALA A 113 7.58 7.43 0.19
N ALA A 114 8.09 6.75 -0.83
CA ALA A 114 9.49 6.41 -0.90
C ALA A 114 10.32 7.68 -1.11
N LEU A 115 11.21 7.97 -0.15
CA LEU A 115 12.08 9.13 -0.18
C LEU A 115 13.49 8.72 -0.57
N LYS A 116 14.17 9.58 -1.30
CA LYS A 116 15.59 9.45 -1.61
C LYS A 116 16.32 10.71 -1.16
N ASN A 117 17.43 10.51 -0.44
CA ASN A 117 18.24 11.61 0.06
C ASN A 117 19.24 12.05 -1.00
N ILE A 118 19.38 13.35 -1.19
CA ILE A 118 20.40 13.97 -2.02
C ILE A 118 20.99 15.17 -1.28
N THR A 119 22.31 15.31 -1.32
CA THR A 119 23.02 16.37 -0.59
C THR A 119 23.61 17.37 -1.57
N LEU A 120 23.31 18.64 -1.37
CA LEU A 120 24.06 19.76 -1.96
C LEU A 120 25.23 20.07 -1.04
N ILE A 121 26.45 19.88 -1.55
CA ILE A 121 27.68 20.09 -0.78
C ILE A 121 28.06 21.58 -0.82
N PRO A 122 28.50 22.19 0.30
CA PRO A 122 28.97 23.57 0.30
C PRO A 122 30.07 23.79 -0.76
N GLY A 123 29.87 24.79 -1.64
CA GLY A 123 30.76 25.09 -2.75
C GLY A 123 30.48 24.31 -4.04
N GLU A 124 29.54 23.39 -4.05
CA GLU A 124 29.05 22.74 -5.27
C GLU A 124 28.20 23.72 -6.08
N THR A 125 28.42 23.81 -7.39
CA THR A 125 27.61 24.67 -8.25
C THR A 125 26.22 24.07 -8.47
N TYR A 126 25.21 24.91 -8.70
CA TYR A 126 23.84 24.46 -9.00
C TYR A 126 23.82 23.48 -10.20
N TYR A 127 24.65 23.70 -11.19
CA TYR A 127 24.72 22.86 -12.38
C TYR A 127 25.10 21.42 -12.05
N ILE A 128 26.13 21.22 -11.23
CA ILE A 128 26.57 19.89 -10.79
C ILE A 128 25.49 19.25 -9.95
N PHE A 129 24.84 20.00 -9.08
CA PHE A 129 23.76 19.50 -8.23
C PHE A 129 22.53 19.08 -9.05
N LEU A 130 22.07 19.93 -10.01
CA LEU A 130 20.94 19.59 -10.87
C LEU A 130 21.23 18.38 -11.77
N LYS A 131 22.45 18.25 -12.26
CA LYS A 131 22.89 17.05 -12.99
C LYS A 131 22.81 15.78 -12.13
N LYS A 132 23.26 15.87 -10.86
CA LYS A 132 23.14 14.80 -9.87
C LYS A 132 21.67 14.45 -9.62
N LEU A 133 20.80 15.45 -9.44
CA LEU A 133 19.35 15.28 -9.32
C LEU A 133 18.75 14.57 -10.53
N ALA A 134 19.09 15.00 -11.73
CA ALA A 134 18.60 14.39 -12.97
C ALA A 134 18.92 12.89 -13.04
N LEU A 135 20.16 12.53 -12.74
CA LEU A 135 20.62 11.14 -12.74
C LEU A 135 19.96 10.31 -11.64
N GLU A 136 19.89 10.84 -10.42
CA GLU A 136 19.41 10.11 -9.25
C GLU A 136 17.88 9.90 -9.27
N PHE A 137 17.13 10.83 -9.87
CA PHE A 137 15.66 10.79 -9.92
C PHE A 137 15.12 10.48 -11.31
N ASN A 138 15.97 10.21 -12.30
CA ASN A 138 15.62 9.94 -13.71
C ASN A 138 14.75 11.06 -14.30
N LEU A 139 15.25 12.30 -14.19
CA LEU A 139 14.61 13.53 -14.66
C LEU A 139 15.38 14.14 -15.84
N SER A 140 14.77 15.09 -16.55
CA SER A 140 15.46 15.84 -17.59
C SER A 140 16.34 16.93 -16.99
N GLU A 141 17.67 16.84 -17.26
CA GLU A 141 18.66 17.83 -16.84
C GLU A 141 18.33 19.21 -17.44
N GLU A 142 18.02 19.26 -18.76
CA GLU A 142 17.72 20.51 -19.45
C GLU A 142 16.52 21.22 -18.82
N LYS A 143 15.48 20.47 -18.49
CA LYS A 143 14.26 21.01 -17.90
C LYS A 143 14.47 21.51 -16.46
N LEU A 144 15.30 20.78 -15.68
CA LEU A 144 15.69 21.25 -14.34
C LEU A 144 16.47 22.56 -14.39
N ILE A 145 17.40 22.70 -15.35
CA ILE A 145 18.17 23.94 -15.55
C ILE A 145 17.26 25.08 -16.00
N GLU A 146 16.35 24.82 -16.94
CA GLU A 146 15.37 25.84 -17.40
C GLU A 146 14.54 26.35 -16.24
N LEU A 147 13.95 25.46 -15.44
CA LEU A 147 13.15 25.81 -14.28
C LEU A 147 13.96 26.51 -13.20
N TYR A 148 15.19 26.05 -12.93
CA TYR A 148 16.08 26.74 -11.99
C TYR A 148 16.30 28.19 -12.39
N ASN A 149 16.60 28.48 -13.67
CA ASN A 149 16.84 29.82 -14.16
C ASN A 149 15.61 30.73 -14.09
N GLN A 150 14.39 30.18 -14.02
CA GLN A 150 13.16 30.96 -13.81
C GLN A 150 13.02 31.46 -12.37
N TYR A 151 13.55 30.72 -11.39
CA TYR A 151 13.43 31.05 -9.96
C TYR A 151 14.70 31.71 -9.39
N ALA A 152 15.85 31.50 -10.02
CA ALA A 152 17.14 31.93 -9.49
C ALA A 152 17.38 33.44 -9.61
N TYR A 153 17.80 34.09 -8.54
CA TYR A 153 18.29 35.47 -8.55
C TYR A 153 19.74 35.59 -8.98
N LYS A 154 20.53 34.55 -8.75
CA LYS A 154 21.96 34.46 -9.02
C LYS A 154 22.26 33.14 -9.69
N ALA A 155 23.43 33.02 -10.30
CA ALA A 155 23.86 31.76 -10.89
C ALA A 155 23.96 30.64 -9.82
N ASP A 156 24.58 30.95 -8.67
CA ASP A 156 24.74 30.01 -7.56
C ASP A 156 24.28 30.62 -6.23
N GLY A 157 24.10 29.76 -5.21
CA GLY A 157 23.75 30.18 -3.86
C GLY A 157 22.26 30.49 -3.63
N ASN A 158 21.38 30.00 -4.51
CA ASN A 158 19.93 30.15 -4.32
C ASN A 158 19.31 28.96 -3.58
N ILE A 159 20.02 27.82 -3.54
CA ILE A 159 19.59 26.62 -2.84
C ILE A 159 20.54 26.42 -1.65
N LEU A 160 19.98 26.05 -0.50
CA LEU A 160 20.80 25.82 0.71
C LEU A 160 21.63 24.54 0.56
N ALA A 161 22.87 24.61 1.07
CA ALA A 161 23.75 23.44 1.09
C ALA A 161 23.37 22.53 2.27
N GLU A 162 22.45 21.59 2.00
CA GLU A 162 21.93 20.63 2.97
C GLU A 162 21.53 19.30 2.30
N THR A 163 21.03 18.36 3.10
CA THR A 163 20.51 17.09 2.61
C THR A 163 19.00 17.16 2.45
N TYR A 164 18.54 17.00 1.24
CA TYR A 164 17.12 17.01 0.86
C TYR A 164 16.59 15.58 0.78
N SER A 165 15.46 15.32 1.47
CA SER A 165 14.72 14.04 1.38
C SER A 165 13.56 14.22 0.40
N LEU A 166 13.74 13.78 -0.84
CA LEU A 166 12.81 14.02 -1.94
C LEU A 166 12.03 12.76 -2.30
N PRO A 167 10.69 12.85 -2.51
CA PRO A 167 9.89 11.72 -2.97
C PRO A 167 10.33 11.22 -4.35
N LEU A 168 10.48 9.92 -4.50
CA LEU A 168 10.68 9.31 -5.80
C LEU A 168 9.49 9.59 -6.72
N GLY A 169 9.77 9.79 -8.02
CA GLY A 169 8.75 10.11 -9.02
C GLY A 169 8.19 11.53 -8.92
N MET A 170 8.84 12.42 -8.15
CA MET A 170 8.53 13.85 -8.15
C MET A 170 8.86 14.43 -9.54
N ARG A 171 8.01 15.31 -10.05
CA ARG A 171 8.25 16.02 -11.31
C ARG A 171 9.22 17.19 -11.12
N GLU A 172 9.87 17.59 -12.21
CA GLU A 172 10.91 18.64 -12.21
C GLU A 172 10.40 19.97 -11.64
N ASP A 173 9.17 20.37 -11.99
CA ASP A 173 8.55 21.61 -11.52
C ASP A 173 8.36 21.64 -10.00
N TYR A 174 7.82 20.56 -9.43
CA TYR A 174 7.68 20.43 -7.96
C TYR A 174 9.01 20.32 -7.25
N MET A 175 9.99 19.64 -7.85
CA MET A 175 11.32 19.48 -7.28
C MET A 175 12.04 20.83 -7.14
N ILE A 176 12.06 21.62 -8.22
CA ILE A 176 12.65 22.97 -8.20
C ILE A 176 11.91 23.85 -7.19
N PHE A 177 10.57 23.86 -7.22
CA PHE A 177 9.78 24.63 -6.27
C PHE A 177 10.14 24.27 -4.81
N TYR A 178 10.27 22.98 -4.49
CA TYR A 178 10.63 22.53 -3.14
C TYR A 178 12.04 22.96 -2.73
N LEU A 179 13.00 22.96 -3.65
CA LEU A 179 14.39 23.37 -3.36
C LEU A 179 14.53 24.88 -3.10
N PHE A 180 13.58 25.69 -3.58
CA PHE A 180 13.54 27.15 -3.37
C PHE A 180 12.62 27.56 -2.21
N SER A 181 11.87 26.63 -1.59
CA SER A 181 10.93 26.93 -0.50
C SER A 181 11.62 26.84 0.87
#